data_e081dbd8dd233bb1c558a93b7b910a1c
#
_entry.id   e081dbd8dd233bb1c558a93b7b910a1c
#
_cell.length_a   1.000
_cell.length_b   1.000
_cell.length_c   1.000
_cell.angle_alpha   90.00
_cell.angle_beta   90.00
_cell.angle_gamma   90.00
#
_symmetry.space_group_name_H-M   'P 1'
#
loop_
_entity.id
_entity.type
_entity.pdbx_description
1 polymer ?
#
loop_
_entity_poly.entity_id
_entity_poly.type
_entity_poly.pdbx_seq_one_letter_code
_entity_poly.pdbx_strand_id
1 'polypeptide(L)'
;MRIGIALYSFSGFAESALRGIAAYARPNRPWTFDHGNQTLSGVNRLLSRNPDGILISVSDPEVCERLQAAHVPIVNMHYADALPRAGRVSNDDAAIGVLAAKHFLSRGHKRFAYYAETGEPIDGRLRGFREELARSRHSCEVFHGGPYNDLAEYEARYEQPLQRWLQGLPKPIGVFCAHDHFAWRVAESCQGADISVPAEVSIVGVDNDTAICALADPPLSSVQTGSLRIGYEAAKLLDQMMTGEPLSGANILVPPVRVITRRSSDAMAAADTLVATALTHMRTHLHDTKGICLLYTSPSPRD
;
A
#
# COMPACT_ATOMS: atom_id res chain seq x y z
N MET A 1 31.81 8.64 5.54
CA MET A 1 30.83 8.34 6.59
C MET A 1 30.27 6.96 6.33
N ARG A 2 30.08 6.17 7.40
CA ARG A 2 29.52 4.81 7.34
C ARG A 2 28.07 4.84 7.77
N ILE A 3 27.16 4.42 6.89
CA ILE A 3 25.73 4.47 7.12
C ILE A 3 25.17 3.05 7.22
N GLY A 4 24.50 2.75 8.36
CA GLY A 4 23.75 1.53 8.53
C GLY A 4 22.40 1.61 7.83
N ILE A 5 22.02 0.57 7.08
CA ILE A 5 20.69 0.47 6.45
C ILE A 5 20.02 -0.84 6.87
N ALA A 6 18.79 -0.73 7.39
CA ALA A 6 17.95 -1.89 7.71
C ALA A 6 16.51 -1.65 7.23
N LEU A 7 16.19 -2.15 6.04
CA LEU A 7 14.85 -2.11 5.43
C LEU A 7 14.35 -3.53 5.20
N TYR A 8 13.02 -3.69 5.05
CA TYR A 8 12.43 -4.98 4.67
C TYR A 8 13.02 -5.45 3.33
N SER A 9 13.74 -6.54 3.38
CA SER A 9 14.23 -7.20 2.16
C SER A 9 13.01 -7.71 1.38
N PHE A 10 12.98 -7.50 0.06
CA PHE A 10 11.95 -8.01 -0.85
C PHE A 10 10.59 -7.27 -0.85
N SER A 11 10.55 -6.00 -0.52
CA SER A 11 9.37 -5.17 -0.77
C SER A 11 9.64 -4.10 -1.82
N GLY A 12 8.65 -3.78 -2.65
CA GLY A 12 8.75 -2.70 -3.64
C GLY A 12 9.02 -1.34 -2.97
N PHE A 13 8.57 -1.15 -1.73
CA PHE A 13 8.91 -0.01 -0.90
C PHE A 13 10.42 0.08 -0.66
N ALA A 14 11.05 -0.99 -0.17
CA ALA A 14 12.48 -0.98 0.17
C ALA A 14 13.36 -0.74 -1.06
N GLU A 15 13.06 -1.39 -2.18
CA GLU A 15 13.81 -1.17 -3.43
C GLU A 15 13.74 0.31 -3.86
N SER A 16 12.56 0.90 -3.85
CA SER A 16 12.36 2.30 -4.23
C SER A 16 13.02 3.27 -3.25
N ALA A 17 12.93 3.00 -1.93
CA ALA A 17 13.58 3.80 -0.91
C ALA A 17 15.12 3.75 -1.03
N LEU A 18 15.71 2.57 -1.27
CA LEU A 18 17.15 2.43 -1.52
C LEU A 18 17.61 3.22 -2.74
N ARG A 19 16.83 3.24 -3.81
CA ARG A 19 17.11 4.10 -4.98
C ARG A 19 17.09 5.58 -4.60
N GLY A 20 16.15 6.01 -3.77
CA GLY A 20 16.07 7.37 -3.24
C GLY A 20 17.28 7.75 -2.40
N ILE A 21 17.69 6.88 -1.47
CA ILE A 21 18.91 7.05 -0.66
C ILE A 21 20.14 7.19 -1.56
N ALA A 22 20.28 6.32 -2.55
CA ALA A 22 21.39 6.36 -3.49
C ALA A 22 21.38 7.64 -4.34
N ALA A 23 20.21 8.12 -4.75
CA ALA A 23 20.06 9.36 -5.52
C ALA A 23 20.53 10.60 -4.72
N TYR A 24 20.30 10.61 -3.39
CA TYR A 24 20.85 11.66 -2.52
C TYR A 24 22.36 11.50 -2.30
N ALA A 25 22.79 10.30 -1.90
CA ALA A 25 24.16 10.07 -1.41
C ALA A 25 25.23 10.23 -2.49
N ARG A 26 25.01 9.64 -3.67
CA ARG A 26 26.04 9.59 -4.73
C ARG A 26 26.57 10.96 -5.18
N PRO A 27 25.74 11.97 -5.46
CA PRO A 27 26.23 13.28 -5.87
C PRO A 27 26.73 14.14 -4.70
N ASN A 28 26.28 13.89 -3.47
CA ASN A 28 26.46 14.82 -2.37
C ASN A 28 27.49 14.37 -1.32
N ARG A 29 27.65 13.06 -1.09
CA ARG A 29 28.45 12.53 0.03
C ARG A 29 29.18 11.21 -0.34
N PRO A 30 30.42 11.03 0.11
CA PRO A 30 31.16 9.76 0.00
C PRO A 30 30.72 8.79 1.10
N TRP A 31 29.46 8.35 1.08
CA TRP A 31 28.94 7.39 2.04
C TRP A 31 29.29 5.95 1.66
N THR A 32 29.64 5.16 2.66
CA THR A 32 29.70 3.71 2.58
C THR A 32 28.54 3.11 3.35
N PHE A 33 27.94 2.04 2.84
CA PHE A 33 26.73 1.46 3.40
C PHE A 33 26.99 0.07 3.98
N ASP A 34 26.56 -0.13 5.22
CA ASP A 34 26.44 -1.44 5.85
C ASP A 34 24.99 -1.88 5.83
N HIS A 35 24.70 -3.04 5.24
CA HIS A 35 23.37 -3.60 5.21
C HIS A 35 23.12 -4.52 6.42
N GLY A 36 21.98 -4.33 7.08
CA GLY A 36 21.43 -5.17 8.15
C GLY A 36 19.98 -5.53 7.86
N ASN A 37 19.40 -6.34 8.75
CA ASN A 37 17.98 -6.57 8.82
C ASN A 37 17.39 -5.85 10.06
N GLN A 38 16.07 -5.86 10.19
CA GLN A 38 15.32 -5.16 11.24
C GLN A 38 15.17 -5.97 12.53
N THR A 39 15.86 -7.09 12.66
CA THR A 39 15.89 -7.89 13.89
C THR A 39 16.89 -7.31 14.88
N LEU A 40 16.74 -7.63 16.17
CA LEU A 40 17.67 -7.21 17.20
C LEU A 40 19.12 -7.61 16.88
N SER A 41 19.33 -8.83 16.38
CA SER A 41 20.65 -9.31 15.97
C SER A 41 21.24 -8.51 14.79
N GLY A 42 20.41 -8.16 13.80
CA GLY A 42 20.79 -7.34 12.66
C GLY A 42 21.19 -5.92 13.07
N VAL A 43 20.40 -5.30 13.94
CA VAL A 43 20.68 -3.97 14.49
C VAL A 43 21.93 -3.98 15.34
N ASN A 44 22.13 -4.97 16.23
CA ASN A 44 23.36 -5.11 17.00
C ASN A 44 24.59 -5.25 16.10
N ARG A 45 24.50 -6.00 15.01
CA ARG A 45 25.58 -6.10 14.02
C ARG A 45 25.87 -4.75 13.34
N LEU A 46 24.86 -3.97 12.98
CA LEU A 46 25.06 -2.63 12.44
C LEU A 46 25.75 -1.72 13.44
N LEU A 47 25.29 -1.68 14.71
CA LEU A 47 25.84 -0.86 15.76
C LEU A 47 27.30 -1.24 16.10
N SER A 48 27.66 -2.53 16.05
CA SER A 48 29.04 -2.99 16.32
C SER A 48 30.05 -2.49 15.29
N ARG A 49 29.60 -1.98 14.15
CA ARG A 49 30.45 -1.39 13.10
C ARG A 49 30.67 0.12 13.26
N ASN A 50 30.15 0.70 14.36
CA ASN A 50 30.25 2.12 14.68
C ASN A 50 29.79 3.00 13.50
N PRO A 51 28.50 2.92 13.07
CA PRO A 51 27.98 3.74 11.99
C PRO A 51 27.92 5.21 12.43
N ASP A 52 28.13 6.12 11.48
CA ASP A 52 27.93 7.57 11.70
C ASP A 52 26.43 7.93 11.74
N GLY A 53 25.58 7.10 11.11
CA GLY A 53 24.12 7.26 11.10
C GLY A 53 23.40 5.99 10.65
N ILE A 54 22.10 5.89 10.92
CA ILE A 54 21.27 4.71 10.58
C ILE A 54 20.00 5.15 9.87
N LEU A 55 19.70 4.47 8.75
CA LEU A 55 18.44 4.52 8.03
C LEU A 55 17.69 3.20 8.26
N ILE A 56 16.52 3.24 8.85
CA ILE A 56 15.78 2.03 9.24
C ILE A 56 14.27 2.18 9.00
N SER A 57 13.57 1.05 8.88
CA SER A 57 12.10 1.02 8.93
C SER A 57 11.68 -0.01 9.98
N VAL A 58 11.34 0.41 11.19
CA VAL A 58 11.09 -0.48 12.33
C VAL A 58 10.01 0.06 13.27
N SER A 59 9.24 -0.87 13.86
CA SER A 59 8.28 -0.59 14.94
C SER A 59 8.37 -1.59 16.10
N ASP A 60 9.19 -2.65 15.96
CA ASP A 60 9.40 -3.65 17.02
C ASP A 60 9.93 -3.00 18.29
N PRO A 61 9.27 -3.18 19.47
CA PRO A 61 9.62 -2.49 20.70
C PRO A 61 11.04 -2.78 21.19
N GLU A 62 11.51 -4.03 21.11
CA GLU A 62 12.83 -4.43 21.57
C GLU A 62 13.95 -3.82 20.70
N VAL A 63 13.73 -3.80 19.39
CA VAL A 63 14.63 -3.16 18.44
C VAL A 63 14.63 -1.66 18.63
N CYS A 64 13.47 -1.05 18.87
CA CYS A 64 13.35 0.40 19.13
C CYS A 64 14.07 0.79 20.43
N GLU A 65 13.93 0.03 21.51
CA GLU A 65 14.65 0.26 22.78
C GLU A 65 16.16 0.20 22.56
N ARG A 66 16.63 -0.81 21.83
CA ARG A 66 18.06 -0.97 21.51
C ARG A 66 18.63 0.20 20.71
N LEU A 67 17.84 0.73 19.74
CA LEU A 67 18.21 1.89 18.93
C LEU A 67 18.20 3.18 19.75
N GLN A 68 17.24 3.37 20.65
CA GLN A 68 17.18 4.53 21.54
C GLN A 68 18.39 4.63 22.48
N ALA A 69 18.93 3.48 22.90
CA ALA A 69 20.15 3.39 23.71
C ALA A 69 21.43 3.69 22.90
N ALA A 70 21.35 3.73 21.57
CA ALA A 70 22.48 4.06 20.72
C ALA A 70 22.57 5.58 20.53
N HIS A 71 23.73 6.15 20.80
CA HIS A 71 23.99 7.60 20.65
C HIS A 71 24.44 7.92 19.20
N VAL A 72 23.63 7.52 18.23
CA VAL A 72 23.88 7.72 16.80
C VAL A 72 22.64 8.33 16.14
N PRO A 73 22.78 9.27 15.19
CA PRO A 73 21.65 9.79 14.41
C PRO A 73 20.88 8.68 13.71
N ILE A 74 19.57 8.67 13.86
CA ILE A 74 18.68 7.65 13.27
C ILE A 74 17.54 8.34 12.53
N VAL A 75 17.22 7.86 11.33
CA VAL A 75 15.99 8.21 10.63
C VAL A 75 15.17 6.93 10.41
N ASN A 76 13.95 6.94 10.95
CA ASN A 76 12.99 5.85 10.80
C ASN A 76 12.02 6.14 9.65
N MET A 77 11.93 5.23 8.68
CA MET A 77 11.01 5.31 7.55
C MET A 77 9.71 4.53 7.78
N HIS A 78 9.44 4.16 9.04
CA HIS A 78 8.21 3.47 9.41
C HIS A 78 7.09 4.48 9.76
N TYR A 79 5.82 4.08 9.52
CA TYR A 79 4.67 4.91 9.83
C TYR A 79 4.41 5.08 11.33
N ALA A 80 4.77 4.09 12.16
CA ALA A 80 4.60 4.16 13.60
C ALA A 80 5.64 5.08 14.26
N ASP A 81 5.20 5.86 15.25
CA ASP A 81 6.06 6.72 16.06
C ASP A 81 6.69 5.91 17.21
N ALA A 82 7.55 4.97 16.84
CA ALA A 82 8.18 4.04 17.77
C ALA A 82 9.55 4.54 18.28
N LEU A 83 10.11 5.59 17.69
CA LEU A 83 11.44 6.14 17.98
C LEU A 83 11.38 7.65 18.15
N PRO A 84 10.95 8.18 19.32
CA PRO A 84 10.69 9.62 19.52
C PRO A 84 11.90 10.55 19.28
N ARG A 85 13.13 10.04 19.43
CA ARG A 85 14.36 10.83 19.18
C ARG A 85 14.88 10.71 17.76
N ALA A 86 14.39 9.77 16.96
CA ALA A 86 14.76 9.63 15.57
C ALA A 86 14.05 10.69 14.72
N GLY A 87 14.68 11.10 13.63
CA GLY A 87 13.96 11.71 12.54
C GLY A 87 13.01 10.69 11.91
N ARG A 88 11.87 11.12 11.43
CA ARG A 88 10.91 10.25 10.75
C ARG A 88 10.60 10.78 9.36
N VAL A 89 10.63 9.90 8.37
CA VAL A 89 10.17 10.16 7.00
C VAL A 89 9.30 8.99 6.57
N SER A 90 8.00 9.22 6.44
CA SER A 90 7.05 8.13 6.16
C SER A 90 5.98 8.55 5.14
N ASN A 91 5.14 7.61 4.73
CA ASN A 91 3.99 7.89 3.90
C ASN A 91 3.00 8.84 4.61
N ASP A 92 2.35 9.71 3.86
CA ASP A 92 1.09 10.33 4.25
C ASP A 92 -0.05 9.32 4.04
N ASP A 93 -0.27 8.48 5.06
CA ASP A 93 -1.26 7.41 5.00
C ASP A 93 -2.69 7.94 4.86
N ALA A 94 -3.00 9.14 5.41
CA ALA A 94 -4.31 9.75 5.21
C ALA A 94 -4.52 10.13 3.74
N ALA A 95 -3.52 10.73 3.10
CA ALA A 95 -3.58 11.05 1.67
C ALA A 95 -3.70 9.79 0.79
N ILE A 96 -3.09 8.67 1.18
CA ILE A 96 -3.24 7.37 0.51
C ILE A 96 -4.72 6.93 0.54
N GLY A 97 -5.35 6.96 1.71
CA GLY A 97 -6.77 6.62 1.85
C GLY A 97 -7.70 7.52 1.05
N VAL A 98 -7.44 8.84 1.07
CA VAL A 98 -8.18 9.83 0.26
C VAL A 98 -8.08 9.49 -1.23
N LEU A 99 -6.89 9.15 -1.70
CA LEU A 99 -6.66 8.84 -3.12
C LEU A 99 -7.39 7.56 -3.55
N ALA A 100 -7.39 6.53 -2.70
CA ALA A 100 -8.15 5.30 -2.94
C ALA A 100 -9.66 5.54 -2.98
N ALA A 101 -10.21 6.37 -2.06
CA ALA A 101 -11.61 6.72 -2.06
C ALA A 101 -12.02 7.46 -3.34
N LYS A 102 -11.25 8.47 -3.75
CA LYS A 102 -11.48 9.21 -4.99
C LYS A 102 -11.45 8.31 -6.22
N HIS A 103 -10.56 7.31 -6.25
CA HIS A 103 -10.49 6.35 -7.33
C HIS A 103 -11.79 5.55 -7.48
N PHE A 104 -12.35 5.03 -6.39
CA PHE A 104 -13.63 4.32 -6.43
C PHE A 104 -14.81 5.25 -6.73
N LEU A 105 -14.87 6.42 -6.11
CA LEU A 105 -15.93 7.40 -6.34
C LEU A 105 -16.00 7.84 -7.81
N SER A 106 -14.84 8.08 -8.44
CA SER A 106 -14.77 8.45 -9.86
C SER A 106 -15.23 7.34 -10.82
N ARG A 107 -15.29 6.09 -10.34
CA ARG A 107 -15.82 4.92 -11.06
C ARG A 107 -17.28 4.63 -10.74
N GLY A 108 -17.94 5.48 -9.96
CA GLY A 108 -19.36 5.37 -9.66
C GLY A 108 -19.72 4.41 -8.54
N HIS A 109 -18.72 3.87 -7.81
CA HIS A 109 -19.02 3.03 -6.65
C HIS A 109 -19.83 3.79 -5.60
N LYS A 110 -20.77 3.09 -4.97
CA LYS A 110 -21.63 3.61 -3.89
C LYS A 110 -21.46 2.81 -2.59
N ARG A 111 -20.77 1.69 -2.64
CA ARG A 111 -20.50 0.80 -1.54
C ARG A 111 -19.02 0.59 -1.42
N PHE A 112 -18.51 0.58 -0.20
CA PHE A 112 -17.09 0.59 0.07
C PHE A 112 -16.76 -0.30 1.26
N ALA A 113 -15.63 -0.97 1.17
CA ALA A 113 -15.08 -1.74 2.25
C ALA A 113 -13.58 -1.51 2.40
N TYR A 114 -13.06 -1.78 3.57
CA TYR A 114 -11.64 -1.72 3.90
C TYR A 114 -11.20 -3.05 4.50
N TYR A 115 -10.04 -3.53 4.05
CA TYR A 115 -9.42 -4.73 4.58
C TYR A 115 -7.99 -4.46 5.05
N ALA A 116 -7.71 -4.83 6.30
CA ALA A 116 -6.37 -4.87 6.88
C ALA A 116 -6.24 -6.03 7.84
N GLU A 117 -5.02 -6.42 8.18
CA GLU A 117 -4.77 -7.40 9.25
C GLU A 117 -4.67 -6.72 10.61
N THR A 118 -5.07 -7.42 11.67
CA THR A 118 -4.94 -6.93 13.04
C THR A 118 -3.48 -6.88 13.45
N GLY A 119 -3.11 -5.83 14.19
CA GLY A 119 -1.73 -5.59 14.61
C GLY A 119 -0.96 -4.63 13.72
N GLU A 120 -1.48 -4.29 12.54
CA GLU A 120 -0.95 -3.22 11.72
C GLU A 120 -1.68 -1.91 12.05
N PRO A 121 -1.08 -0.94 12.76
CA PRO A 121 -1.73 0.33 13.08
C PRO A 121 -1.74 1.28 11.87
N ILE A 122 -2.32 0.83 10.74
CA ILE A 122 -2.46 1.65 9.52
C ILE A 122 -3.78 2.45 9.58
N ASP A 123 -4.11 2.95 10.77
CA ASP A 123 -5.31 3.76 10.99
C ASP A 123 -5.37 5.00 10.11
N GLY A 124 -4.22 5.52 9.69
CA GLY A 124 -4.13 6.66 8.78
C GLY A 124 -4.81 6.41 7.44
N ARG A 125 -4.58 5.24 6.80
CA ARG A 125 -5.19 4.87 5.51
C ARG A 125 -6.69 4.74 5.62
N LEU A 126 -7.17 4.01 6.63
CA LEU A 126 -8.60 3.88 6.89
C LEU A 126 -9.26 5.23 7.22
N ARG A 127 -8.60 6.04 8.05
CA ARG A 127 -9.09 7.38 8.41
C ARG A 127 -9.29 8.25 7.17
N GLY A 128 -8.25 8.42 6.35
CA GLY A 128 -8.34 9.23 5.13
C GLY A 128 -9.39 8.69 4.14
N PHE A 129 -9.52 7.37 4.01
CA PHE A 129 -10.54 6.73 3.19
C PHE A 129 -11.95 7.07 3.67
N ARG A 130 -12.21 6.91 4.98
CA ARG A 130 -13.50 7.24 5.60
C ARG A 130 -13.85 8.72 5.51
N GLU A 131 -12.89 9.60 5.75
CA GLU A 131 -13.09 11.05 5.69
C GLU A 131 -13.50 11.50 4.27
N GLU A 132 -12.86 10.96 3.24
CA GLU A 132 -13.22 11.29 1.85
C GLU A 132 -14.57 10.72 1.45
N LEU A 133 -14.88 9.49 1.86
CA LEU A 133 -16.19 8.88 1.63
C LEU A 133 -17.31 9.65 2.33
N ALA A 134 -17.09 10.12 3.56
CA ALA A 134 -18.06 10.90 4.33
C ALA A 134 -18.42 12.22 3.65
N ARG A 135 -17.47 12.88 2.95
CA ARG A 135 -17.76 14.08 2.13
C ARG A 135 -18.79 13.81 1.03
N SER A 136 -18.83 12.58 0.53
CA SER A 136 -19.81 12.11 -0.46
C SER A 136 -21.00 11.37 0.17
N ARG A 137 -21.16 11.46 1.50
CA ARG A 137 -22.22 10.81 2.29
C ARG A 137 -22.23 9.29 2.17
N HIS A 138 -21.04 8.68 2.06
CA HIS A 138 -20.86 7.24 2.07
C HIS A 138 -20.12 6.78 3.33
N SER A 139 -20.37 5.52 3.71
CA SER A 139 -19.63 4.79 4.74
C SER A 139 -18.87 3.64 4.14
N CYS A 140 -18.00 2.98 4.92
CA CYS A 140 -17.34 1.76 4.52
C CYS A 140 -17.44 0.68 5.60
N GLU A 141 -17.65 -0.55 5.18
CA GLU A 141 -17.50 -1.74 6.00
C GLU A 141 -16.01 -1.99 6.25
N VAL A 142 -15.70 -2.58 7.41
CA VAL A 142 -14.30 -2.88 7.76
C VAL A 142 -14.18 -4.32 8.18
N PHE A 143 -13.21 -5.02 7.62
CA PHE A 143 -12.81 -6.34 8.05
C PHE A 143 -11.34 -6.32 8.47
N HIS A 144 -11.08 -6.77 9.70
CA HIS A 144 -9.74 -6.99 10.19
C HIS A 144 -9.47 -8.49 10.21
N GLY A 145 -8.58 -8.93 9.33
CA GLY A 145 -7.94 -10.25 9.44
C GLY A 145 -7.03 -10.27 10.67
N GLY A 146 -6.77 -11.44 11.23
CA GLY A 146 -5.86 -11.55 12.37
C GLY A 146 -4.41 -11.79 11.94
N PRO A 147 -3.45 -11.63 12.87
CA PRO A 147 -2.11 -12.15 12.68
C PRO A 147 -2.18 -13.69 12.61
N TYR A 148 -1.40 -14.28 11.73
CA TYR A 148 -1.25 -15.72 11.61
C TYR A 148 0.24 -16.10 11.70
N ASN A 149 0.51 -17.25 12.30
CA ASN A 149 1.87 -17.72 12.48
C ASN A 149 2.29 -18.68 11.36
N ASP A 150 1.31 -19.31 10.71
CA ASP A 150 1.54 -20.22 9.60
C ASP A 150 0.33 -20.25 8.63
N LEU A 151 0.53 -20.86 7.46
CA LEU A 151 -0.48 -20.95 6.41
C LEU A 151 -1.73 -21.73 6.84
N ALA A 152 -1.56 -22.79 7.62
CA ALA A 152 -2.71 -23.62 8.07
C ALA A 152 -3.59 -22.85 9.06
N GLU A 153 -2.99 -22.05 9.94
CA GLU A 153 -3.72 -21.15 10.84
C GLU A 153 -4.45 -20.06 10.04
N TYR A 154 -3.80 -19.52 9.01
CA TYR A 154 -4.41 -18.55 8.12
C TYR A 154 -5.66 -19.12 7.42
N GLU A 155 -5.55 -20.27 6.77
CA GLU A 155 -6.67 -20.92 6.07
C GLU A 155 -7.86 -21.17 7.00
N ALA A 156 -7.60 -21.74 8.18
CA ALA A 156 -8.67 -22.10 9.11
C ALA A 156 -9.37 -20.89 9.76
N ARG A 157 -8.60 -19.85 10.09
CA ARG A 157 -9.11 -18.71 10.89
C ARG A 157 -9.50 -17.49 10.07
N TYR A 158 -8.92 -17.31 8.88
CA TYR A 158 -9.06 -16.05 8.14
C TYR A 158 -9.58 -16.20 6.72
N GLU A 159 -9.20 -17.24 5.98
CA GLU A 159 -9.64 -17.40 4.60
C GLU A 159 -11.15 -17.60 4.52
N GLN A 160 -11.71 -18.57 5.26
CA GLN A 160 -13.15 -18.79 5.28
C GLN A 160 -13.95 -17.61 5.85
N PRO A 161 -13.53 -16.93 6.95
CA PRO A 161 -14.17 -15.71 7.40
C PRO A 161 -14.11 -14.57 6.37
N LEU A 162 -12.97 -14.39 5.68
CA LEU A 162 -12.83 -13.39 4.62
C LEU A 162 -13.76 -13.68 3.45
N GLN A 163 -13.82 -14.92 2.98
CA GLN A 163 -14.74 -15.33 1.92
C GLN A 163 -16.22 -15.08 2.31
N ARG A 164 -16.63 -15.49 3.51
CA ARG A 164 -18.01 -15.25 4.00
C ARG A 164 -18.32 -13.76 4.11
N TRP A 165 -17.37 -12.95 4.56
CA TRP A 165 -17.53 -11.51 4.60
C TRP A 165 -17.72 -10.94 3.19
N LEU A 166 -16.87 -11.30 2.23
CA LEU A 166 -16.96 -10.85 0.83
C LEU A 166 -18.28 -11.29 0.17
N GLN A 167 -18.78 -12.50 0.46
CA GLN A 167 -20.07 -13.00 -0.02
C GLN A 167 -21.23 -12.19 0.54
N GLY A 168 -21.16 -11.78 1.82
CA GLY A 168 -22.19 -11.01 2.51
C GLY A 168 -22.25 -9.53 2.13
N LEU A 169 -21.21 -8.99 1.51
CA LEU A 169 -21.17 -7.59 1.11
C LEU A 169 -22.14 -7.31 -0.06
N PRO A 170 -22.91 -6.19 0.01
CA PRO A 170 -23.76 -5.76 -1.09
C PRO A 170 -22.91 -5.28 -2.27
N LYS A 171 -23.20 -5.80 -3.49
CA LYS A 171 -22.43 -5.56 -4.71
C LYS A 171 -23.16 -4.61 -5.65
N PRO A 172 -22.45 -3.91 -6.59
CA PRO A 172 -21.01 -3.83 -6.71
C PRO A 172 -20.37 -2.99 -5.60
N ILE A 173 -19.15 -3.36 -5.17
CA ILE A 173 -18.44 -2.73 -4.06
C ILE A 173 -16.96 -2.47 -4.39
N GLY A 174 -16.40 -1.37 -3.87
CA GLY A 174 -14.96 -1.11 -3.90
C GLY A 174 -14.31 -1.53 -2.59
N VAL A 175 -13.33 -2.43 -2.63
CA VAL A 175 -12.56 -2.89 -1.48
C VAL A 175 -11.16 -2.28 -1.51
N PHE A 176 -10.88 -1.42 -0.55
CA PHE A 176 -9.57 -0.85 -0.33
C PHE A 176 -8.79 -1.71 0.67
N CYS A 177 -7.64 -2.22 0.25
CA CYS A 177 -6.77 -3.07 1.05
C CYS A 177 -5.56 -2.26 1.53
N ALA A 178 -5.17 -2.46 2.79
CA ALA A 178 -4.07 -1.70 3.40
C ALA A 178 -2.73 -1.87 2.67
N HIS A 179 -2.49 -3.05 2.05
CA HIS A 179 -1.30 -3.36 1.25
C HIS A 179 -1.65 -4.22 0.02
N ASP A 180 -0.73 -4.32 -0.93
CA ASP A 180 -0.90 -5.15 -2.12
C ASP A 180 -0.98 -6.65 -1.79
N HIS A 181 -0.28 -7.13 -0.75
CA HIS A 181 -0.43 -8.49 -0.24
C HIS A 181 -1.85 -8.79 0.23
N PHE A 182 -2.47 -7.84 0.92
CA PHE A 182 -3.87 -7.99 1.36
C PHE A 182 -4.84 -7.90 0.18
N ALA A 183 -4.53 -7.06 -0.81
CA ALA A 183 -5.31 -6.99 -2.05
C ALA A 183 -5.26 -8.31 -2.82
N TRP A 184 -4.11 -8.97 -2.86
CA TRP A 184 -3.95 -10.28 -3.48
C TRP A 184 -4.81 -11.34 -2.76
N ARG A 185 -4.77 -11.38 -1.42
CA ARG A 185 -5.63 -12.30 -0.64
C ARG A 185 -7.11 -12.08 -0.88
N VAL A 186 -7.54 -10.81 -0.97
CA VAL A 186 -8.94 -10.51 -1.33
C VAL A 186 -9.26 -11.03 -2.73
N ALA A 187 -8.36 -10.91 -3.71
CA ALA A 187 -8.56 -11.44 -5.06
C ALA A 187 -8.66 -12.97 -5.07
N GLU A 188 -7.76 -13.68 -4.37
CA GLU A 188 -7.81 -15.13 -4.19
C GLU A 188 -9.11 -15.58 -3.51
N SER A 189 -9.50 -14.89 -2.43
CA SER A 189 -10.75 -15.19 -1.72
C SER A 189 -12.00 -14.95 -2.58
N CYS A 190 -11.99 -13.93 -3.44
CA CYS A 190 -13.04 -13.71 -4.43
C CYS A 190 -13.10 -14.87 -5.44
N GLN A 191 -11.96 -15.31 -5.95
CA GLN A 191 -11.88 -16.45 -6.87
C GLN A 191 -12.41 -17.73 -6.23
N GLY A 192 -12.01 -18.04 -4.98
CA GLY A 192 -12.50 -19.21 -4.22
C GLY A 192 -14.00 -19.16 -3.87
N ALA A 193 -14.61 -17.98 -3.93
CA ALA A 193 -16.03 -17.74 -3.64
C ALA A 193 -16.89 -17.47 -4.87
N ASP A 194 -16.36 -17.66 -6.10
CA ASP A 194 -16.99 -17.35 -7.38
C ASP A 194 -17.49 -15.90 -7.50
N ILE A 195 -16.77 -14.95 -6.89
CA ILE A 195 -17.06 -13.51 -6.95
C ILE A 195 -16.25 -12.88 -8.08
N SER A 196 -16.94 -12.20 -8.99
CA SER A 196 -16.30 -11.56 -10.14
C SER A 196 -15.51 -10.28 -9.76
N VAL A 197 -14.22 -10.25 -10.11
CA VAL A 197 -13.37 -9.06 -10.00
C VAL A 197 -13.05 -8.54 -11.41
N PRO A 198 -13.33 -7.29 -11.75
CA PRO A 198 -13.80 -6.19 -10.91
C PRO A 198 -15.33 -5.98 -10.89
N ALA A 199 -16.13 -6.82 -11.56
CA ALA A 199 -17.55 -6.53 -11.81
C ALA A 199 -18.37 -6.45 -10.51
N GLU A 200 -18.18 -7.37 -9.58
CA GLU A 200 -18.86 -7.40 -8.28
C GLU A 200 -18.00 -6.74 -7.19
N VAL A 201 -16.71 -7.04 -7.16
CA VAL A 201 -15.74 -6.52 -6.19
C VAL A 201 -14.57 -5.88 -6.94
N SER A 202 -14.47 -4.55 -6.86
CA SER A 202 -13.29 -3.82 -7.34
C SER A 202 -12.25 -3.73 -6.23
N ILE A 203 -10.97 -4.00 -6.52
CA ILE A 203 -9.91 -4.10 -5.51
C ILE A 203 -8.82 -3.06 -5.80
N VAL A 204 -8.39 -2.34 -4.75
CA VAL A 204 -7.23 -1.43 -4.78
C VAL A 204 -6.35 -1.72 -3.58
N GLY A 205 -5.06 -2.01 -3.84
CA GLY A 205 -4.01 -2.15 -2.83
C GLY A 205 -3.19 -0.88 -2.62
N VAL A 206 -2.06 -1.02 -1.95
CA VAL A 206 -1.08 0.05 -1.70
C VAL A 206 0.33 -0.50 -1.83
N ASP A 207 1.26 0.36 -2.23
CA ASP A 207 2.68 0.27 -2.46
C ASP A 207 3.07 0.12 -3.93
N ASN A 208 2.19 -0.38 -4.78
CA ASN A 208 2.45 -0.71 -6.17
C ASN A 208 3.65 -1.66 -6.32
N ASP A 209 3.65 -2.73 -5.50
CA ASP A 209 4.61 -3.82 -5.68
C ASP A 209 4.33 -4.49 -7.03
N THR A 210 5.24 -4.26 -7.97
CA THR A 210 5.01 -4.66 -9.37
C THR A 210 4.94 -6.17 -9.55
N ALA A 211 5.64 -6.94 -8.71
CA ALA A 211 5.62 -8.39 -8.77
C ALA A 211 4.28 -8.92 -8.25
N ILE A 212 3.84 -8.49 -7.08
CA ILE A 212 2.57 -8.90 -6.49
C ILE A 212 1.41 -8.46 -7.37
N CYS A 213 1.41 -7.20 -7.80
CA CYS A 213 0.34 -6.67 -8.65
C CYS A 213 0.21 -7.39 -9.99
N ALA A 214 1.30 -7.91 -10.55
CA ALA A 214 1.30 -8.63 -11.82
C ALA A 214 0.94 -10.11 -11.67
N LEU A 215 1.31 -10.75 -10.53
CA LEU A 215 1.04 -12.16 -10.26
C LEU A 215 -0.42 -12.44 -9.88
N ALA A 216 -1.09 -11.47 -9.27
CA ALA A 216 -2.49 -11.59 -8.90
C ALA A 216 -3.39 -11.71 -10.14
N ASP A 217 -4.47 -12.49 -10.04
CA ASP A 217 -5.50 -12.58 -11.06
C ASP A 217 -6.86 -12.12 -10.52
N PRO A 218 -7.41 -11.02 -11.10
CA PRO A 218 -6.83 -10.15 -12.12
C PRO A 218 -5.69 -9.25 -11.57
N PRO A 219 -4.79 -8.73 -12.44
CA PRO A 219 -3.72 -7.81 -12.02
C PRO A 219 -4.23 -6.65 -11.18
N LEU A 220 -3.56 -6.38 -10.04
CA LEU A 220 -4.04 -5.47 -9.01
C LEU A 220 -3.78 -4.01 -9.32
N SER A 221 -4.80 -3.21 -9.18
CA SER A 221 -4.70 -1.74 -9.05
C SER A 221 -4.16 -1.40 -7.66
N SER A 222 -3.30 -0.40 -7.59
CA SER A 222 -2.62 -0.06 -6.34
C SER A 222 -2.30 1.42 -6.26
N VAL A 223 -2.34 1.98 -5.05
CA VAL A 223 -1.84 3.33 -4.77
C VAL A 223 -0.31 3.29 -4.77
N GLN A 224 0.29 3.98 -5.71
CA GLN A 224 1.73 4.17 -5.76
C GLN A 224 2.16 5.17 -4.68
N THR A 225 2.92 4.69 -3.70
CA THR A 225 3.49 5.51 -2.62
C THR A 225 4.69 6.31 -3.10
N GLY A 226 5.09 7.33 -2.32
CA GLY A 226 6.25 8.16 -2.60
C GLY A 226 7.58 7.54 -2.14
N SER A 227 7.74 6.22 -2.15
CA SER A 227 8.86 5.49 -1.53
C SER A 227 10.24 5.95 -1.98
N LEU A 228 10.42 6.31 -3.25
CA LEU A 228 11.67 6.89 -3.74
C LEU A 228 11.96 8.23 -3.05
N ARG A 229 10.95 9.08 -2.92
CA ARG A 229 11.08 10.37 -2.24
C ARG A 229 11.31 10.18 -0.74
N ILE A 230 10.67 9.19 -0.12
CA ILE A 230 10.92 8.84 1.30
C ILE A 230 12.40 8.53 1.51
N GLY A 231 12.99 7.67 0.67
CA GLY A 231 14.41 7.34 0.76
C GLY A 231 15.32 8.55 0.58
N TYR A 232 15.01 9.41 -0.38
CA TYR A 232 15.77 10.64 -0.63
C TYR A 232 15.72 11.61 0.56
N GLU A 233 14.51 11.92 1.07
CA GLU A 233 14.32 12.82 2.20
C GLU A 233 14.89 12.23 3.50
N ALA A 234 14.81 10.90 3.68
CA ALA A 234 15.42 10.23 4.82
C ALA A 234 16.95 10.35 4.83
N ALA A 235 17.58 10.16 3.68
CA ALA A 235 19.03 10.34 3.54
C ALA A 235 19.44 11.79 3.78
N LYS A 236 18.68 12.74 3.23
CA LYS A 236 18.90 14.17 3.45
C LYS A 236 18.76 14.55 4.92
N LEU A 237 17.70 14.10 5.59
CA LEU A 237 17.46 14.35 7.00
C LEU A 237 18.59 13.76 7.85
N LEU A 238 19.03 12.53 7.55
CA LEU A 238 20.14 11.90 8.27
C LEU A 238 21.43 12.70 8.12
N ASP A 239 21.74 13.18 6.92
CA ASP A 239 22.92 14.00 6.64
C ASP A 239 22.91 15.29 7.49
N GLN A 240 21.78 15.98 7.55
CA GLN A 240 21.59 17.16 8.38
C GLN A 240 21.77 16.86 9.87
N MET A 241 21.21 15.76 10.37
CA MET A 241 21.39 15.33 11.76
C MET A 241 22.86 15.01 12.08
N MET A 242 23.60 14.38 11.16
CA MET A 242 25.02 14.07 11.33
C MET A 242 25.91 15.32 11.30
N THR A 243 25.49 16.40 10.66
CA THR A 243 26.19 17.70 10.65
C THR A 243 25.85 18.59 11.85
N GLY A 244 25.03 18.09 12.79
CA GLY A 244 24.74 18.78 14.06
C GLY A 244 23.54 19.72 14.01
N GLU A 245 22.72 19.67 12.95
CA GLU A 245 21.46 20.40 12.94
C GLU A 245 20.49 19.80 13.98
N PRO A 246 19.79 20.63 14.78
CA PRO A 246 18.87 20.14 15.83
C PRO A 246 17.53 19.67 15.24
N LEU A 247 17.56 18.57 14.49
CA LEU A 247 16.40 18.00 13.78
C LEU A 247 15.85 16.73 14.45
N SER A 248 16.23 16.47 15.71
CA SER A 248 15.68 15.36 16.48
C SER A 248 14.15 15.47 16.57
N GLY A 249 13.43 14.39 16.26
CA GLY A 249 11.97 14.36 16.22
C GLY A 249 11.33 15.00 14.98
N ALA A 250 12.12 15.40 13.96
CA ALA A 250 11.56 15.86 12.69
C ALA A 250 10.68 14.79 12.06
N ASN A 251 9.49 15.16 11.60
CA ASN A 251 8.52 14.27 10.99
C ASN A 251 8.11 14.79 9.61
N ILE A 252 8.52 14.07 8.57
CA ILE A 252 8.23 14.40 7.17
C ILE A 252 7.26 13.37 6.61
N LEU A 253 6.06 13.80 6.24
CA LEU A 253 5.07 12.98 5.56
C LEU A 253 5.20 13.18 4.05
N VAL A 254 5.32 12.07 3.31
CA VAL A 254 5.46 12.08 1.85
C VAL A 254 4.13 11.63 1.22
N PRO A 255 3.48 12.49 0.42
CA PRO A 255 2.21 12.13 -0.19
C PRO A 255 2.38 11.02 -1.23
N PRO A 256 1.31 10.23 -1.48
CA PRO A 256 1.27 9.26 -2.57
C PRO A 256 1.36 9.95 -3.94
N VAL A 257 1.75 9.18 -4.95
CA VAL A 257 1.91 9.70 -6.32
C VAL A 257 0.58 9.66 -7.09
N ARG A 258 -0.02 8.47 -7.20
CA ARG A 258 -1.28 8.21 -7.93
C ARG A 258 -1.78 6.79 -7.70
N VAL A 259 -2.98 6.49 -8.15
CA VAL A 259 -3.42 5.09 -8.32
C VAL A 259 -2.95 4.58 -9.68
N ILE A 260 -2.24 3.46 -9.69
CA ILE A 260 -1.95 2.69 -10.90
C ILE A 260 -3.12 1.75 -11.13
N THR A 261 -3.97 2.10 -12.10
CA THR A 261 -5.13 1.29 -12.43
C THR A 261 -4.72 0.08 -13.25
N ARG A 262 -5.20 -1.10 -12.83
CA ARG A 262 -5.11 -2.38 -13.53
C ARG A 262 -6.47 -3.05 -13.51
N ARG A 263 -6.58 -4.30 -13.99
CA ARG A 263 -7.86 -4.99 -14.18
C ARG A 263 -8.70 -5.12 -12.92
N SER A 264 -8.11 -5.21 -11.72
CA SER A 264 -8.87 -5.41 -10.47
C SER A 264 -9.81 -4.26 -10.07
N SER A 265 -9.65 -3.08 -10.66
CA SER A 265 -10.57 -1.95 -10.44
C SER A 265 -10.85 -1.16 -11.73
N ASP A 266 -10.54 -1.71 -12.90
CA ASP A 266 -10.77 -1.04 -14.18
C ASP A 266 -12.17 -1.34 -14.74
N ALA A 267 -13.19 -1.10 -13.93
CA ALA A 267 -14.60 -1.15 -14.36
C ALA A 267 -15.37 0.03 -13.75
N MET A 268 -16.43 0.43 -14.47
CA MET A 268 -17.43 1.34 -13.91
C MET A 268 -18.42 0.53 -13.08
N ALA A 269 -18.68 0.98 -11.87
CA ALA A 269 -19.71 0.39 -11.02
C ALA A 269 -21.09 0.76 -11.55
N ALA A 270 -21.70 -0.11 -12.32
CA ALA A 270 -23.07 0.03 -12.75
C ALA A 270 -23.98 -0.85 -11.89
N ALA A 271 -25.13 -0.30 -11.48
CA ALA A 271 -26.14 -1.06 -10.73
C ALA A 271 -26.78 -2.16 -11.59
N ASP A 272 -26.73 -2.01 -12.91
CA ASP A 272 -27.20 -2.98 -13.90
C ASP A 272 -26.01 -3.77 -14.45
N THR A 273 -26.04 -5.08 -14.27
CA THR A 273 -24.99 -6.01 -14.70
C THR A 273 -24.79 -5.97 -16.24
N LEU A 274 -25.86 -5.76 -17.01
CA LEU A 274 -25.78 -5.64 -18.46
C LEU A 274 -25.02 -4.37 -18.87
N VAL A 275 -25.30 -3.26 -18.19
CA VAL A 275 -24.59 -1.99 -18.40
C VAL A 275 -23.13 -2.11 -18.01
N ALA A 276 -22.82 -2.75 -16.85
CA ALA A 276 -21.44 -3.02 -16.43
C ALA A 276 -20.68 -3.87 -17.45
N THR A 277 -21.33 -4.94 -17.94
CA THR A 277 -20.76 -5.84 -18.95
C THR A 277 -20.54 -5.11 -20.27
N ALA A 278 -21.51 -4.31 -20.73
CA ALA A 278 -21.39 -3.52 -21.95
C ALA A 278 -20.26 -2.49 -21.88
N LEU A 279 -20.15 -1.75 -20.76
CA LEU A 279 -19.09 -0.78 -20.53
C LEU A 279 -17.71 -1.46 -20.48
N THR A 280 -17.61 -2.62 -19.84
CA THR A 280 -16.38 -3.41 -19.79
C THR A 280 -16.01 -3.91 -21.18
N HIS A 281 -16.98 -4.44 -21.93
CA HIS A 281 -16.77 -4.89 -23.31
C HIS A 281 -16.31 -3.75 -24.21
N MET A 282 -16.97 -2.60 -24.14
CA MET A 282 -16.58 -1.42 -24.90
C MET A 282 -15.14 -0.99 -24.59
N ARG A 283 -14.72 -0.97 -23.33
CA ARG A 283 -13.35 -0.59 -22.95
C ARG A 283 -12.30 -1.58 -23.42
N THR A 284 -12.56 -2.86 -23.29
CA THR A 284 -11.60 -3.92 -23.69
C THR A 284 -11.47 -4.03 -25.22
N HIS A 285 -12.48 -3.57 -25.97
CA HIS A 285 -12.53 -3.64 -27.43
C HIS A 285 -12.52 -2.26 -28.12
N LEU A 286 -12.07 -1.22 -27.45
CA LEU A 286 -11.97 0.15 -28.00
C LEU A 286 -11.19 0.23 -29.32
N HIS A 287 -10.28 -0.71 -29.57
CA HIS A 287 -9.49 -0.80 -30.80
C HIS A 287 -10.09 -1.75 -31.84
N ASP A 288 -11.14 -2.48 -31.50
CA ASP A 288 -11.83 -3.38 -32.42
C ASP A 288 -13.09 -2.71 -32.96
N THR A 289 -12.92 -2.01 -34.09
CA THR A 289 -14.03 -1.30 -34.79
C THR A 289 -15.17 -2.22 -35.20
N LYS A 290 -14.95 -3.56 -35.32
CA LYS A 290 -16.01 -4.52 -35.65
C LYS A 290 -16.93 -4.78 -34.45
N GLY A 291 -16.42 -4.75 -33.21
CA GLY A 291 -17.22 -4.96 -32.00
C GLY A 291 -18.23 -3.83 -31.72
N ILE A 292 -17.88 -2.59 -32.08
CA ILE A 292 -18.74 -1.43 -31.88
C ILE A 292 -19.91 -1.42 -32.88
N CYS A 293 -19.69 -1.88 -34.11
CA CYS A 293 -20.76 -2.00 -35.12
C CYS A 293 -21.86 -2.99 -34.71
N LEU A 294 -21.55 -4.07 -34.02
CA LEU A 294 -22.54 -5.06 -33.58
C LEU A 294 -23.50 -4.53 -32.51
N LEU A 295 -23.07 -3.59 -31.69
CA LEU A 295 -23.94 -2.91 -30.69
C LEU A 295 -24.96 -1.98 -31.33
N TYR A 296 -24.64 -1.40 -32.51
CA TYR A 296 -25.53 -0.49 -33.24
C TYR A 296 -26.48 -1.19 -34.20
N THR A 297 -26.20 -2.44 -34.60
CA THR A 297 -27.00 -3.18 -35.59
C THR A 297 -27.90 -4.25 -34.96
N SER A 298 -27.96 -4.36 -33.64
CA SER A 298 -28.93 -5.20 -32.97
C SER A 298 -30.33 -4.62 -33.11
N PRO A 299 -31.31 -5.32 -33.71
CA PRO A 299 -32.67 -4.76 -33.85
C PRO A 299 -33.22 -4.47 -32.45
N SER A 300 -33.84 -3.29 -32.33
CA SER A 300 -34.55 -2.88 -31.12
C SER A 300 -35.64 -3.93 -30.81
N PRO A 301 -35.85 -4.35 -29.57
CA PRO A 301 -36.92 -5.27 -29.21
C PRO A 301 -38.32 -4.66 -29.28
N ARG A 302 -38.52 -3.67 -30.11
CA ARG A 302 -39.82 -3.03 -30.39
C ARG A 302 -40.07 -2.98 -31.88
N ASP A 303 -40.42 -4.10 -32.46
CA ASP A 303 -41.22 -4.26 -33.65
C ASP A 303 -41.96 -5.63 -33.60
#